data_206db53a655d20642c8cc61e9775dfda
#
_entry.id   206db53a655d20642c8cc61e9775dfda
#
_cell.length_a   1.000
_cell.length_b   1.000
_cell.length_c   1.000
_cell.angle_alpha   90.00
_cell.angle_beta   90.00
_cell.angle_gamma   90.00
#
_symmetry.space_group_name_H-M   'P 1'
#
loop_
_entity.id
_entity.type
_entity.pdbx_description
1 polymer ?
#
loop_
_entity_poly.entity_id
_entity_poly.type
_entity_poly.pdbx_seq_one_letter_code
_entity_poly.pdbx_strand_id
1 'polypeptide(L)'
;NIISRTFLLFNMGNKKNHINLHKKQLMNRVLPFWMLMLVSVMLILPSCREFKDLEYRDFKNLKIHNLGFSAAKLKVDLIYYNPNNFGLELNRTDLDLYIDSSFLGHSAQNIQVAIPKRDIFTIPLKIDLDMKNLLKNGLTAYMNKEVLVRAVGKIKVGKAGIYKNLNVDYSTRQTFSLFN
;
A
#
# COMPACT_ATOMS: atom_id res chain seq x y z
N ASN A 1 -57.40 58.54 27.00
CA ASN A 1 -56.48 57.45 27.28
C ASN A 1 -56.33 56.42 26.15
N ILE A 2 -56.92 56.68 24.98
CA ILE A 2 -56.78 55.83 23.79
C ILE A 2 -55.49 56.18 23.03
N ILE A 3 -55.07 57.44 23.03
CA ILE A 3 -53.84 57.90 22.30
C ILE A 3 -52.57 57.35 22.89
N SER A 4 -52.47 57.10 24.20
CA SER A 4 -51.29 56.54 24.85
C SER A 4 -51.04 55.07 24.52
N ARG A 5 -52.11 54.29 24.30
CA ARG A 5 -51.99 52.86 23.91
C ARG A 5 -51.58 52.67 22.47
N THR A 6 -52.04 53.51 21.55
CA THR A 6 -51.70 53.49 20.15
C THR A 6 -50.21 53.83 19.89
N PHE A 7 -49.72 54.82 20.69
CA PHE A 7 -48.28 55.20 20.58
C PHE A 7 -47.33 54.16 21.10
N LEU A 8 -47.69 53.38 22.13
CA LEU A 8 -46.91 52.24 22.64
C LEU A 8 -46.89 51.10 21.69
N LEU A 9 -47.98 50.74 21.01
CA LEU A 9 -48.04 49.64 20.03
C LEU A 9 -47.27 49.98 18.75
N PHE A 10 -47.28 51.24 18.31
CA PHE A 10 -46.50 51.69 17.15
C PHE A 10 -44.99 51.63 17.42
N ASN A 11 -44.56 51.99 18.66
CA ASN A 11 -43.15 51.97 19.03
C ASN A 11 -42.62 50.53 19.22
N MET A 12 -43.46 49.57 19.66
CA MET A 12 -43.10 48.16 19.78
C MET A 12 -43.00 47.47 18.42
N GLY A 13 -43.86 47.85 17.45
CA GLY A 13 -43.83 47.36 16.09
C GLY A 13 -42.53 47.76 15.34
N ASN A 14 -42.12 49.02 15.52
CA ASN A 14 -40.90 49.52 14.86
C ASN A 14 -39.60 48.90 15.44
N LYS A 15 -39.58 48.63 16.75
CA LYS A 15 -38.43 47.96 17.38
C LYS A 15 -38.25 46.52 16.94
N LYS A 16 -39.35 45.77 16.71
CA LYS A 16 -39.29 44.39 16.17
C LYS A 16 -38.82 44.36 14.73
N ASN A 17 -39.21 45.32 13.90
CA ASN A 17 -38.77 45.41 12.50
C ASN A 17 -37.28 45.75 12.38
N HIS A 18 -36.73 46.61 13.23
CA HIS A 18 -35.31 46.93 13.27
C HIS A 18 -34.45 45.73 13.68
N ILE A 19 -34.90 44.94 14.66
CA ILE A 19 -34.16 43.76 15.12
C ILE A 19 -34.14 42.66 14.01
N ASN A 20 -35.25 42.49 13.29
CA ASN A 20 -35.34 41.51 12.21
C ASN A 20 -34.49 41.87 10.97
N LEU A 21 -34.41 43.16 10.63
CA LEU A 21 -33.55 43.68 9.58
C LEU A 21 -32.06 43.47 9.88
N HIS A 22 -31.63 43.78 11.11
CA HIS A 22 -30.25 43.55 11.55
C HIS A 22 -29.88 42.08 11.55
N LYS A 23 -30.79 41.21 12.00
CA LYS A 23 -30.57 39.77 12.00
C LYS A 23 -30.46 39.20 10.59
N LYS A 24 -31.27 39.67 9.66
CA LYS A 24 -31.23 39.27 8.24
C LYS A 24 -29.98 39.78 7.53
N GLN A 25 -29.51 40.97 7.88
CA GLN A 25 -28.30 41.56 7.29
C GLN A 25 -27.02 40.88 7.80
N LEU A 26 -26.97 40.47 9.07
CA LEU A 26 -25.88 39.70 9.63
C LEU A 26 -25.83 38.29 9.01
N MET A 27 -26.96 37.62 8.86
CA MET A 27 -27.08 36.29 8.27
C MET A 27 -26.59 36.28 6.82
N ASN A 28 -26.91 37.31 6.02
CA ASN A 28 -26.45 37.43 4.65
C ASN A 28 -24.95 37.71 4.51
N ARG A 29 -24.31 38.28 5.52
CA ARG A 29 -22.84 38.50 5.50
C ARG A 29 -22.04 37.33 6.01
N VAL A 30 -22.61 36.52 6.90
CA VAL A 30 -21.91 35.35 7.48
C VAL A 30 -22.02 34.10 6.57
N LEU A 31 -23.15 33.96 5.86
CA LEU A 31 -23.41 32.84 4.96
C LEU A 31 -22.31 32.65 3.88
N PRO A 32 -21.87 33.71 3.16
CA PRO A 32 -20.81 33.55 2.16
C PRO A 32 -19.45 33.19 2.79
N PHE A 33 -19.19 33.68 4.03
CA PHE A 33 -17.95 33.37 4.73
C PHE A 33 -17.88 31.86 5.11
N TRP A 34 -18.99 31.30 5.62
CA TRP A 34 -19.09 29.89 5.94
C TRP A 34 -19.00 29.01 4.69
N MET A 35 -19.59 29.48 3.58
CA MET A 35 -19.52 28.78 2.29
C MET A 35 -18.10 28.78 1.72
N LEU A 36 -17.37 29.88 1.86
CA LEU A 36 -15.95 30.00 1.48
C LEU A 36 -15.06 29.10 2.35
N MET A 37 -15.34 28.99 3.64
CA MET A 37 -14.64 28.11 4.55
C MET A 37 -14.88 26.62 4.22
N LEU A 38 -16.12 26.26 3.88
CA LEU A 38 -16.49 24.90 3.46
C LEU A 38 -15.81 24.51 2.14
N VAL A 39 -15.76 25.41 1.16
CA VAL A 39 -15.05 25.21 -0.10
C VAL A 39 -13.54 25.08 0.12
N SER A 40 -12.96 25.89 1.02
CA SER A 40 -11.55 25.81 1.39
C SER A 40 -11.19 24.45 2.04
N VAL A 41 -12.04 23.94 2.94
CA VAL A 41 -11.86 22.62 3.56
C VAL A 41 -11.97 21.50 2.53
N MET A 42 -12.84 21.62 1.54
CA MET A 42 -13.01 20.61 0.46
C MET A 42 -11.80 20.55 -0.49
N LEU A 43 -11.06 21.65 -0.66
CA LEU A 43 -9.85 21.71 -1.46
C LEU A 43 -8.62 21.10 -0.76
N ILE A 44 -8.67 20.92 0.57
CA ILE A 44 -7.58 20.34 1.37
C ILE A 44 -7.70 18.81 1.48
N LEU A 45 -8.81 18.20 1.01
CA LEU A 45 -8.94 16.75 1.01
C LEU A 45 -7.77 16.15 0.24
N PRO A 46 -6.89 15.38 0.91
CA PRO A 46 -5.77 14.76 0.22
C PRO A 46 -6.36 13.83 -0.82
N SER A 47 -6.06 14.09 -2.08
CA SER A 47 -6.31 13.16 -3.17
C SER A 47 -5.73 11.80 -2.73
N CYS A 48 -6.58 10.79 -2.47
CA CYS A 48 -6.14 9.42 -2.26
C CYS A 48 -5.34 9.03 -3.50
N ARG A 49 -4.01 9.07 -3.39
CA ARG A 49 -3.15 8.61 -4.47
C ARG A 49 -3.20 7.10 -4.47
N GLU A 50 -3.64 6.56 -5.59
CA GLU A 50 -3.69 5.14 -5.83
C GLU A 50 -2.29 4.53 -5.64
N PHE A 51 -2.22 3.47 -4.84
CA PHE A 51 -1.00 2.69 -4.68
C PHE A 51 -0.79 1.89 -5.97
N LYS A 52 0.36 2.10 -6.61
CA LYS A 52 0.78 1.31 -7.76
C LYS A 52 1.60 0.12 -7.28
N ASP A 53 1.36 -1.03 -7.87
CA ASP A 53 2.11 -2.24 -7.55
C ASP A 53 3.60 -2.07 -7.84
N LEU A 54 4.42 -2.77 -7.06
CA LEU A 54 5.85 -2.81 -7.28
C LEU A 54 6.13 -3.64 -8.53
N GLU A 55 6.99 -3.11 -9.40
CA GLU A 55 7.31 -3.76 -10.68
C GLU A 55 8.52 -4.65 -10.51
N TYR A 56 8.36 -5.95 -10.74
CA TYR A 56 9.47 -6.89 -10.85
C TYR A 56 10.33 -6.53 -12.07
N ARG A 57 11.65 -6.54 -11.92
CA ARG A 57 12.60 -6.25 -12.98
C ARG A 57 13.44 -7.46 -13.32
N ASP A 58 14.08 -8.07 -12.32
CA ASP A 58 15.05 -9.13 -12.53
C ASP A 58 15.35 -9.86 -11.21
N PHE A 59 16.19 -10.90 -11.28
CA PHE A 59 16.83 -11.51 -10.12
C PHE A 59 18.33 -11.66 -10.34
N LYS A 60 19.08 -11.70 -9.26
CA LYS A 60 20.54 -11.94 -9.29
C LYS A 60 21.00 -12.76 -8.09
N ASN A 61 22.28 -13.13 -8.10
CA ASN A 61 22.92 -13.82 -6.98
C ASN A 61 22.21 -15.10 -6.55
N LEU A 62 21.64 -15.85 -7.52
CA LEU A 62 21.03 -17.14 -7.26
C LEU A 62 22.11 -18.13 -6.81
N LYS A 63 22.03 -18.57 -5.55
CA LYS A 63 23.00 -19.49 -4.94
C LYS A 63 22.28 -20.55 -4.11
N ILE A 64 22.65 -21.82 -4.35
CA ILE A 64 22.17 -22.94 -3.54
C ILE A 64 23.23 -23.25 -2.48
N HIS A 65 22.82 -23.29 -1.23
CA HIS A 65 23.66 -23.62 -0.10
C HIS A 65 23.10 -24.83 0.65
N ASN A 66 24.00 -25.59 1.31
CA ASN A 66 23.64 -26.73 2.14
C ASN A 66 22.76 -27.75 1.42
N LEU A 67 23.25 -28.23 0.27
CA LEU A 67 22.61 -29.32 -0.47
C LEU A 67 22.69 -30.61 0.36
N GLY A 68 21.59 -30.89 1.07
CA GLY A 68 21.35 -32.16 1.75
C GLY A 68 20.18 -32.90 1.10
N PHE A 69 20.09 -34.22 1.32
CA PHE A 69 18.99 -35.03 0.78
C PHE A 69 17.61 -34.61 1.28
N SER A 70 17.54 -33.96 2.44
CA SER A 70 16.28 -33.53 3.06
C SER A 70 16.06 -32.01 3.11
N ALA A 71 17.10 -31.23 2.98
CA ALA A 71 17.02 -29.78 3.06
C ALA A 71 18.09 -29.09 2.22
N ALA A 72 17.73 -28.05 1.53
CA ALA A 72 18.65 -27.13 0.88
C ALA A 72 18.15 -25.68 1.07
N LYS A 73 19.06 -24.73 1.00
CA LYS A 73 18.73 -23.30 1.10
C LYS A 73 19.09 -22.59 -0.20
N LEU A 74 18.09 -21.94 -0.77
CA LEU A 74 18.27 -21.09 -1.93
C LEU A 74 18.36 -19.62 -1.46
N LYS A 75 19.36 -18.91 -1.93
CA LYS A 75 19.46 -17.45 -1.80
C LYS A 75 19.27 -16.82 -3.16
N VAL A 76 18.46 -15.76 -3.21
CA VAL A 76 18.21 -14.99 -4.42
C VAL A 76 17.94 -13.54 -4.06
N ASP A 77 18.47 -12.63 -4.85
CA ASP A 77 18.20 -11.20 -4.74
C ASP A 77 17.18 -10.81 -5.82
N LEU A 78 15.98 -10.45 -5.41
CA LEU A 78 14.93 -9.96 -6.32
C LEU A 78 15.08 -8.46 -6.53
N ILE A 79 15.07 -8.02 -7.77
CA ILE A 79 15.18 -6.61 -8.16
C ILE A 79 13.80 -6.10 -8.54
N TYR A 80 13.36 -5.05 -7.85
CA TYR A 80 12.08 -4.38 -8.08
C TYR A 80 12.27 -2.89 -8.31
N TYR A 81 11.29 -2.29 -8.98
CA TYR A 81 11.14 -0.84 -9.10
C TYR A 81 9.87 -0.38 -8.38
N ASN A 82 9.97 0.71 -7.62
CA ASN A 82 8.82 1.35 -6.98
C ASN A 82 8.32 2.52 -7.83
N PRO A 83 7.18 2.41 -8.54
CA PRO A 83 6.63 3.49 -9.35
C PRO A 83 5.95 4.58 -8.52
N ASN A 84 5.80 4.38 -7.20
CA ASN A 84 5.15 5.31 -6.31
C ASN A 84 6.06 6.50 -5.97
N ASN A 85 5.47 7.65 -5.70
CA ASN A 85 6.20 8.86 -5.30
C ASN A 85 6.49 8.93 -3.79
N PHE A 86 6.29 7.84 -3.08
CA PHE A 86 6.63 7.68 -1.67
C PHE A 86 7.47 6.41 -1.46
N GLY A 87 8.33 6.45 -0.47
CA GLY A 87 9.11 5.31 -0.04
C GLY A 87 8.43 4.55 1.09
N LEU A 88 8.78 3.27 1.20
CA LEU A 88 8.38 2.35 2.26
C LEU A 88 9.60 1.61 2.81
N GLU A 89 9.38 0.80 3.80
CA GLU A 89 10.34 -0.15 4.36
C GLU A 89 9.69 -1.52 4.43
N LEU A 90 10.35 -2.54 3.90
CA LEU A 90 9.97 -3.94 4.05
C LEU A 90 10.67 -4.49 5.30
N ASN A 91 9.87 -4.95 6.27
CA ASN A 91 10.38 -5.37 7.58
C ASN A 91 10.34 -6.89 7.77
N ARG A 92 9.40 -7.59 7.10
CA ARG A 92 9.28 -9.04 7.17
C ARG A 92 8.71 -9.61 5.89
N THR A 93 9.19 -10.78 5.51
CA THR A 93 8.57 -11.65 4.51
C THR A 93 8.22 -12.99 5.13
N ASP A 94 7.08 -13.57 4.70
CA ASP A 94 6.58 -14.87 5.11
C ASP A 94 5.82 -15.45 3.90
N LEU A 95 6.53 -16.17 3.03
CA LEU A 95 6.11 -16.51 1.68
C LEU A 95 6.32 -17.99 1.39
N ASP A 96 5.29 -18.64 0.86
CA ASP A 96 5.37 -19.95 0.20
C ASP A 96 5.61 -19.74 -1.29
N LEU A 97 6.56 -20.50 -1.84
CA LEU A 97 6.94 -20.42 -3.23
C LEU A 97 6.56 -21.72 -3.95
N TYR A 98 6.09 -21.56 -5.19
CA TYR A 98 5.65 -22.64 -6.05
C TYR A 98 6.28 -22.50 -7.42
N ILE A 99 6.54 -23.64 -8.09
CA ILE A 99 6.88 -23.73 -9.50
C ILE A 99 5.87 -24.65 -10.18
N ASP A 100 5.17 -24.15 -11.22
CA ASP A 100 4.13 -24.88 -11.94
C ASP A 100 3.14 -25.59 -11.01
N SER A 101 2.69 -24.88 -9.97
CA SER A 101 1.80 -25.36 -8.89
C SER A 101 2.42 -26.36 -7.90
N SER A 102 3.67 -26.77 -8.09
CA SER A 102 4.40 -27.61 -7.12
C SER A 102 5.08 -26.75 -6.07
N PHE A 103 4.88 -27.10 -4.79
CA PHE A 103 5.54 -26.42 -3.69
C PHE A 103 7.06 -26.52 -3.79
N LEU A 104 7.73 -25.38 -3.84
CA LEU A 104 9.18 -25.28 -3.95
C LEU A 104 9.83 -25.17 -2.57
N GLY A 105 9.25 -24.35 -1.70
CA GLY A 105 9.82 -24.05 -0.40
C GLY A 105 9.21 -22.85 0.26
N HIS A 106 9.71 -22.52 1.44
CA HIS A 106 9.23 -21.46 2.31
C HIS A 106 10.32 -20.44 2.61
N SER A 107 9.92 -19.15 2.68
CA SER A 107 10.80 -18.04 3.03
C SER A 107 10.18 -17.22 4.15
N ALA A 108 10.66 -17.40 5.39
CA ALA A 108 10.29 -16.57 6.52
C ALA A 108 11.52 -15.85 7.06
N GLN A 109 11.52 -14.52 6.95
CA GLN A 109 12.67 -13.74 7.43
C GLN A 109 12.28 -12.34 7.87
N ASN A 110 12.93 -11.88 8.94
CA ASN A 110 12.92 -10.48 9.32
C ASN A 110 14.04 -9.78 8.56
N ILE A 111 13.70 -8.75 7.82
CA ILE A 111 14.64 -7.97 7.01
C ILE A 111 14.32 -6.49 7.15
N GLN A 112 15.31 -5.65 6.90
CA GLN A 112 15.10 -4.21 6.75
C GLN A 112 15.57 -3.79 5.37
N VAL A 113 14.61 -3.66 4.45
CA VAL A 113 14.88 -3.22 3.08
C VAL A 113 14.17 -1.91 2.84
N ALA A 114 14.93 -0.87 2.58
CA ALA A 114 14.38 0.40 2.12
C ALA A 114 13.83 0.26 0.71
N ILE A 115 12.59 0.70 0.52
CA ILE A 115 11.92 0.79 -0.78
C ILE A 115 11.86 2.28 -1.13
N PRO A 116 12.83 2.83 -1.86
CA PRO A 116 12.89 4.24 -2.20
C PRO A 116 11.75 4.61 -3.16
N LYS A 117 11.38 5.89 -3.20
CA LYS A 117 10.39 6.41 -4.14
C LYS A 117 10.97 6.46 -5.55
N ARG A 118 10.24 5.97 -6.55
CA ARG A 118 10.60 6.04 -7.97
C ARG A 118 12.02 5.54 -8.26
N ASP A 119 12.40 4.44 -7.61
CA ASP A 119 13.74 3.90 -7.73
C ASP A 119 13.76 2.38 -7.63
N ILE A 120 14.88 1.79 -8.00
CA ILE A 120 15.15 0.36 -7.94
C ILE A 120 15.61 -0.01 -6.53
N PHE A 121 15.16 -1.17 -6.05
CA PHE A 121 15.60 -1.74 -4.81
C PHE A 121 15.73 -3.26 -4.92
N THR A 122 16.43 -3.87 -3.96
CA THR A 122 16.71 -5.30 -3.96
C THR A 122 16.16 -5.94 -2.69
N ILE A 123 15.43 -7.05 -2.86
CA ILE A 123 14.91 -7.86 -1.76
C ILE A 123 15.74 -9.15 -1.69
N PRO A 124 16.61 -9.34 -0.68
CA PRO A 124 17.33 -10.59 -0.50
C PRO A 124 16.40 -11.63 0.11
N LEU A 125 16.11 -12.70 -0.62
CA LEU A 125 15.32 -13.83 -0.12
C LEU A 125 16.21 -15.04 0.20
N LYS A 126 15.86 -15.70 1.29
CA LYS A 126 16.39 -17.02 1.69
C LYS A 126 15.22 -17.98 1.74
N ILE A 127 15.29 -19.02 0.95
CA ILE A 127 14.20 -19.97 0.77
C ILE A 127 14.68 -21.32 1.29
N ASP A 128 13.96 -21.90 2.22
CA ASP A 128 14.16 -23.27 2.65
C ASP A 128 13.43 -24.20 1.67
N LEU A 129 14.19 -24.93 0.87
CA LEU A 129 13.68 -25.77 -0.22
C LEU A 129 13.14 -27.09 0.30
N ASP A 130 11.98 -27.51 -0.19
CA ASP A 130 11.46 -28.85 0.01
C ASP A 130 12.07 -29.84 -1.00
N MET A 131 13.21 -30.42 -0.62
CA MET A 131 13.96 -31.34 -1.48
C MET A 131 13.17 -32.61 -1.83
N LYS A 132 12.26 -33.06 -0.96
CA LYS A 132 11.44 -34.24 -1.25
C LYS A 132 10.50 -34.02 -2.43
N ASN A 133 9.84 -32.87 -2.43
CA ASN A 133 8.95 -32.49 -3.53
C ASN A 133 9.74 -32.18 -4.82
N LEU A 134 10.87 -31.51 -4.70
CA LEU A 134 11.73 -31.22 -5.86
C LEU A 134 12.26 -32.45 -6.52
N LEU A 135 12.75 -33.43 -5.76
CA LEU A 135 13.26 -34.72 -6.31
C LEU A 135 12.13 -35.57 -6.91
N LYS A 136 10.97 -35.61 -6.27
CA LYS A 136 9.79 -36.34 -6.75
C LYS A 136 9.31 -35.82 -8.11
N ASN A 137 9.31 -34.50 -8.30
CA ASN A 137 8.80 -33.83 -9.50
C ASN A 137 9.89 -33.69 -10.60
N GLY A 138 11.13 -34.12 -10.33
CA GLY A 138 12.26 -34.03 -11.24
C GLY A 138 12.76 -32.60 -11.42
N LEU A 139 13.77 -32.19 -10.66
CA LEU A 139 14.35 -30.83 -10.73
C LEU A 139 14.77 -30.48 -12.17
N THR A 140 15.21 -31.47 -12.94
CA THR A 140 15.60 -31.33 -14.35
C THR A 140 14.44 -30.96 -15.28
N ALA A 141 13.19 -31.24 -14.88
CA ALA A 141 12.02 -30.90 -15.69
C ALA A 141 11.78 -29.39 -15.76
N TYR A 142 12.33 -28.63 -14.81
CA TYR A 142 12.19 -27.18 -14.73
C TYR A 142 13.37 -26.41 -15.35
N MET A 143 14.42 -27.11 -15.77
CA MET A 143 15.60 -26.50 -16.38
C MET A 143 15.35 -26.18 -17.85
N ASN A 144 15.82 -25.01 -18.29
CA ASN A 144 15.71 -24.53 -19.67
C ASN A 144 14.29 -24.48 -20.25
N LYS A 145 13.28 -24.43 -19.39
CA LYS A 145 11.88 -24.22 -19.75
C LYS A 145 11.34 -22.99 -19.08
N GLU A 146 10.38 -22.38 -19.72
CA GLU A 146 9.57 -21.33 -19.08
C GLU A 146 8.67 -22.00 -18.03
N VAL A 147 8.79 -21.58 -16.79
CA VAL A 147 8.01 -22.08 -15.65
C VAL A 147 7.25 -20.94 -15.00
N LEU A 148 6.08 -21.24 -14.43
CA LEU A 148 5.31 -20.29 -13.64
C LEU A 148 5.81 -20.30 -12.18
N VAL A 149 6.46 -19.23 -11.76
CA VAL A 149 6.84 -19.01 -10.36
C VAL A 149 5.73 -18.23 -9.68
N ARG A 150 5.23 -18.75 -8.55
CA ARG A 150 4.22 -18.10 -7.74
C ARG A 150 4.70 -17.96 -6.31
N ALA A 151 4.50 -16.76 -5.71
CA ALA A 151 4.76 -16.47 -4.31
C ALA A 151 3.46 -16.11 -3.62
N VAL A 152 3.11 -16.83 -2.54
CA VAL A 152 1.88 -16.61 -1.76
C VAL A 152 2.24 -16.44 -0.30
N GLY A 153 1.65 -15.44 0.37
CA GLY A 153 1.91 -15.26 1.80
C GLY A 153 1.65 -13.85 2.28
N LYS A 154 2.52 -13.38 3.18
CA LYS A 154 2.41 -12.06 3.80
C LYS A 154 3.75 -11.34 3.84
N ILE A 155 3.68 -10.03 3.67
CA ILE A 155 4.81 -9.14 3.91
C ILE A 155 4.41 -8.06 4.91
N LYS A 156 5.37 -7.59 5.69
CA LYS A 156 5.19 -6.48 6.61
C LYS A 156 5.92 -5.27 6.06
N VAL A 157 5.16 -4.28 5.65
CA VAL A 157 5.68 -3.02 5.08
C VAL A 157 5.17 -1.83 5.87
N GLY A 158 5.93 -0.75 5.87
CA GLY A 158 5.53 0.45 6.58
C GLY A 158 6.44 1.65 6.31
N LYS A 159 6.26 2.67 7.12
CA LYS A 159 7.07 3.89 7.10
C LYS A 159 7.06 4.53 8.48
N ALA A 160 8.22 5.03 8.92
CA ALA A 160 8.35 5.79 10.17
C ALA A 160 7.77 5.06 11.41
N GLY A 161 8.01 3.74 11.51
CA GLY A 161 7.55 2.94 12.65
C GLY A 161 6.10 2.43 12.56
N ILE A 162 5.32 2.85 11.56
CA ILE A 162 3.95 2.37 11.34
C ILE A 162 3.97 1.30 10.26
N TYR A 163 3.69 0.05 10.63
CA TYR A 163 3.73 -1.10 9.74
C TYR A 163 2.37 -1.77 9.57
N LYS A 164 2.13 -2.31 8.38
CA LYS A 164 0.94 -3.10 8.03
C LYS A 164 1.36 -4.40 7.35
N ASN A 165 0.62 -5.47 7.64
CA ASN A 165 0.75 -6.73 6.90
C ASN A 165 -0.08 -6.65 5.63
N LEU A 166 0.54 -6.99 4.51
CA LEU A 166 -0.12 -7.11 3.21
C LEU A 166 -0.07 -8.57 2.76
N ASN A 167 -1.16 -9.05 2.20
CA ASN A 167 -1.18 -10.35 1.53
C ASN A 167 -0.48 -10.22 0.17
N VAL A 168 0.28 -11.23 -0.19
CA VAL A 168 0.95 -11.39 -1.48
C VAL A 168 0.38 -12.62 -2.16
N ASP A 169 0.00 -12.48 -3.40
CA ASP A 169 -0.25 -13.57 -4.35
C ASP A 169 0.24 -13.07 -5.71
N TYR A 170 1.49 -13.39 -6.00
CA TYR A 170 2.17 -12.89 -7.19
C TYR A 170 2.68 -14.04 -8.03
N SER A 171 2.46 -13.98 -9.33
CA SER A 171 2.92 -15.00 -10.28
C SER A 171 3.66 -14.34 -11.42
N THR A 172 4.75 -14.97 -11.86
CA THR A 172 5.54 -14.55 -13.01
C THR A 172 6.09 -15.76 -13.75
N ARG A 173 6.27 -15.65 -15.06
CA ARG A 173 6.94 -16.67 -15.86
C ARG A 173 8.42 -16.40 -15.92
N GLN A 174 9.22 -17.41 -15.71
CA GLN A 174 10.68 -17.32 -15.68
C GLN A 174 11.31 -18.52 -16.38
N THR A 175 12.44 -18.28 -17.04
CA THR A 175 13.30 -19.36 -17.56
C THR A 175 14.57 -19.40 -16.72
N PHE A 176 14.80 -20.52 -16.06
CA PHE A 176 16.02 -20.74 -15.28
C PHE A 176 17.06 -21.46 -16.12
N SER A 177 18.21 -20.81 -16.33
CA SER A 177 19.42 -21.43 -16.85
C SER A 177 20.44 -21.52 -15.72
N LEU A 178 20.84 -22.74 -15.36
CA LEU A 178 21.86 -22.95 -14.31
C LEU A 178 23.29 -22.84 -14.85
N PHE A 179 23.45 -22.69 -16.16
CA PHE A 179 24.76 -22.67 -16.84
C PHE A 179 24.85 -21.43 -17.75
N ASN A 180 25.14 -20.30 -17.13
CA ASN A 180 25.70 -19.13 -17.81
C ASN A 180 26.97 -18.71 -17.13
#